data_eb8ea4378dca0b105de17fc9e14ffa5e
#
_entry.id   eb8ea4378dca0b105de17fc9e14ffa5e
#
_cell.length_a   1.000
_cell.length_b   1.000
_cell.length_c   1.000
_cell.angle_alpha   90.00
_cell.angle_beta   90.00
_cell.angle_gamma   90.00
#
_symmetry.space_group_name_H-M   'P 1'
#
loop_
_entity.id
_entity.type
_entity.pdbx_description
1 polymer ?
#
loop_
_entity_poly.entity_id
_entity_poly.type
_entity_poly.pdbx_seq_one_letter_code
_entity_poly.pdbx_strand_id
1 'polypeptide(L)'
;MWCFTRVFLKTPSGRQRLNVLGALNAVTRQLVCLTNRTFVNAETVCELLDKLRSLHGPLRSITLVLDNAPYQHCRRVIDYAKTRNIELLFLPGYSPNLNLIERLWKFIKKDCLNGKYYPTSQQFMAAVQDSLDGVNARHQQALKSLLTLKFQTFQDVQLLTA
;
A
#
# COMPACT_ATOMS: atom_id res chain seq x y z
N MET A 1 -12.33 6.48 -24.70
CA MET A 1 -12.92 7.79 -25.04
C MET A 1 -13.18 7.80 -26.54
N TRP A 2 -14.41 8.01 -26.95
CA TRP A 2 -14.83 8.12 -28.35
C TRP A 2 -14.91 9.60 -28.71
N CYS A 3 -14.23 10.03 -29.74
CA CYS A 3 -14.34 11.41 -30.27
C CYS A 3 -14.33 11.39 -31.79
N PHE A 4 -15.01 12.37 -32.39
CA PHE A 4 -15.10 12.53 -33.86
C PHE A 4 -13.81 13.08 -34.50
N THR A 5 -12.89 13.59 -33.69
CA THR A 5 -11.62 14.17 -34.15
C THR A 5 -10.47 13.44 -33.45
N ARG A 6 -9.34 13.23 -34.17
CA ARG A 6 -8.13 12.67 -33.56
C ARG A 6 -7.59 13.63 -32.50
N VAL A 7 -7.57 13.18 -31.26
CA VAL A 7 -6.97 13.91 -30.13
C VAL A 7 -5.64 13.23 -29.79
N PHE A 8 -4.53 13.95 -29.94
CA PHE A 8 -3.23 13.49 -29.52
C PHE A 8 -3.05 13.77 -28.02
N LEU A 9 -3.01 12.70 -27.23
CA LEU A 9 -2.69 12.78 -25.80
C LEU A 9 -1.18 12.65 -25.64
N LYS A 10 -0.56 13.65 -25.03
CA LYS A 10 0.85 13.57 -24.64
C LYS A 10 0.99 12.52 -23.55
N THR A 11 1.84 11.53 -23.78
CA THR A 11 2.24 10.54 -22.75
C THR A 11 3.69 10.77 -22.37
N PRO A 12 4.07 10.70 -21.08
CA PRO A 12 5.47 10.85 -20.70
C PRO A 12 6.30 9.69 -21.27
N SER A 13 7.38 10.02 -21.96
CA SER A 13 8.29 9.09 -22.62
C SER A 13 9.38 8.56 -21.69
N GLY A 14 9.06 8.17 -20.47
CA GLY A 14 10.08 7.68 -19.56
C GLY A 14 9.52 6.62 -18.59
N ARG A 15 10.15 5.45 -18.55
CA ARG A 15 9.84 4.43 -17.56
C ARG A 15 10.60 4.75 -16.26
N GLN A 16 10.05 5.61 -15.43
CA GLN A 16 10.57 5.82 -14.09
C GLN A 16 9.74 5.02 -13.08
N ARG A 17 10.45 4.31 -12.19
CA ARG A 17 9.84 3.53 -11.14
C ARG A 17 9.73 4.37 -9.87
N LEU A 18 8.57 4.33 -9.25
CA LEU A 18 8.37 4.76 -7.86
C LEU A 18 7.73 3.60 -7.12
N ASN A 19 8.40 3.09 -6.11
CA ASN A 19 7.84 2.08 -5.23
C ASN A 19 7.39 2.75 -3.93
N VAL A 20 6.26 2.32 -3.41
CA VAL A 20 5.73 2.71 -2.11
C VAL A 20 5.48 1.45 -1.31
N LEU A 21 6.21 1.28 -0.22
CA LEU A 21 5.94 0.26 0.79
C LEU A 21 5.30 0.94 1.99
N GLY A 22 4.13 0.47 2.43
CA GLY A 22 3.42 1.10 3.53
C GLY A 22 2.79 0.12 4.50
N ALA A 23 2.54 0.60 5.70
CA ALA A 23 1.73 -0.05 6.71
C ALA A 23 0.62 0.89 7.16
N LEU A 24 -0.60 0.40 7.12
CA LEU A 24 -1.81 1.13 7.48
C LEU A 24 -2.34 0.62 8.82
N ASN A 25 -2.48 1.52 9.79
CA ASN A 25 -3.15 1.17 11.03
C ASN A 25 -4.66 0.98 10.78
N ALA A 26 -5.16 -0.23 11.04
CA ALA A 26 -6.54 -0.60 10.74
C ALA A 26 -7.58 0.16 11.58
N VAL A 27 -7.18 0.70 12.74
CA VAL A 27 -8.05 1.43 13.66
C VAL A 27 -7.95 2.94 13.42
N THR A 28 -6.72 3.49 13.53
CA THR A 28 -6.48 4.94 13.42
C THR A 28 -6.42 5.43 11.98
N ARG A 29 -6.24 4.54 11.01
CA ARG A 29 -6.02 4.83 9.58
C ARG A 29 -4.75 5.63 9.30
N GLN A 30 -3.84 5.65 10.25
CA GLN A 30 -2.54 6.27 10.08
C GLN A 30 -1.68 5.43 9.14
N LEU A 31 -1.11 6.05 8.13
CA LEU A 31 -0.19 5.46 7.19
C LEU A 31 1.26 5.75 7.60
N VAL A 32 2.08 4.71 7.62
CA VAL A 32 3.54 4.80 7.66
C VAL A 32 4.06 4.22 6.37
N CYS A 33 4.87 4.96 5.61
CA CYS A 33 5.38 4.49 4.34
C CYS A 33 6.85 4.84 4.10
N LEU A 34 7.45 4.09 3.19
CA LEU A 34 8.76 4.29 2.60
C LEU A 34 8.58 4.39 1.08
N THR A 35 9.32 5.30 0.47
CA THR A 35 9.33 5.44 -0.99
C THR A 35 10.76 5.27 -1.52
N ASN A 36 10.92 4.56 -2.63
CA ASN A 36 12.20 4.44 -3.32
C ASN A 36 12.02 4.35 -4.84
N ARG A 37 13.12 4.48 -5.59
CA ARG A 37 13.15 4.42 -7.05
C ARG A 37 13.78 3.14 -7.59
N THR A 38 14.23 2.26 -6.71
CA THR A 38 14.94 1.04 -7.07
C THR A 38 14.02 -0.17 -7.02
N PHE A 39 13.97 -0.86 -5.91
CA PHE A 39 13.12 -2.03 -5.70
C PHE A 39 12.79 -2.17 -4.21
N VAL A 40 11.69 -2.88 -3.93
CA VAL A 40 11.33 -3.28 -2.57
C VAL A 40 11.89 -4.66 -2.32
N ASN A 41 12.66 -4.80 -1.24
CA ASN A 41 13.30 -6.04 -0.81
C ASN A 41 13.14 -6.26 0.71
N ALA A 42 13.75 -7.30 1.23
CA ALA A 42 13.74 -7.61 2.65
C ALA A 42 14.29 -6.47 3.54
N GLU A 43 15.30 -5.73 3.05
CA GLU A 43 15.86 -4.58 3.77
C GLU A 43 14.84 -3.46 3.91
N THR A 44 14.15 -3.11 2.83
CA THR A 44 13.07 -2.11 2.85
C THR A 44 11.96 -2.51 3.82
N VAL A 45 11.65 -3.80 3.94
CA VAL A 45 10.68 -4.29 4.93
C VAL A 45 11.22 -4.08 6.35
N CYS A 46 12.50 -4.43 6.62
CA CYS A 46 13.10 -4.20 7.93
C CYS A 46 13.10 -2.71 8.32
N GLU A 47 13.40 -1.80 7.39
CA GLU A 47 13.30 -0.35 7.61
C GLU A 47 11.88 0.09 7.99
N LEU A 48 10.86 -0.50 7.34
CA LEU A 48 9.47 -0.23 7.69
C LEU A 48 9.14 -0.72 9.11
N LEU A 49 9.65 -1.91 9.51
CA LEU A 49 9.48 -2.43 10.86
C LEU A 49 10.13 -1.51 11.91
N ASP A 50 11.31 -0.94 11.63
CA ASP A 50 11.95 0.04 12.50
C ASP A 50 11.13 1.32 12.64
N LYS A 51 10.60 1.84 11.53
CA LYS A 51 9.69 3.00 11.56
C LYS A 51 8.45 2.74 12.43
N LEU A 52 7.83 1.57 12.26
CA LEU A 52 6.67 1.17 13.05
C LEU A 52 7.01 1.08 14.53
N ARG A 53 8.14 0.47 14.86
CA ARG A 53 8.59 0.34 16.25
C ARG A 53 8.91 1.69 16.88
N SER A 54 9.59 2.58 16.16
CA SER A 54 9.87 3.94 16.62
C SER A 54 8.60 4.75 16.90
N LEU A 55 7.58 4.60 16.06
CA LEU A 55 6.31 5.31 16.20
C LEU A 55 5.48 4.83 17.40
N HIS A 56 5.48 3.51 17.66
CA HIS A 56 4.61 2.91 18.67
C HIS A 56 5.31 2.61 20.01
N GLY A 57 6.63 2.83 20.08
CA GLY A 57 7.45 2.56 21.28
C GLY A 57 7.65 1.05 21.54
N PRO A 58 8.57 0.70 22.46
CA PRO A 58 9.04 -0.69 22.62
C PRO A 58 8.00 -1.64 23.26
N LEU A 59 7.10 -1.11 24.07
CA LEU A 59 6.19 -1.92 24.89
C LEU A 59 4.87 -2.29 24.19
N ARG A 60 4.52 -1.59 23.09
CA ARG A 60 3.26 -1.83 22.41
C ARG A 60 3.34 -3.07 21.53
N SER A 61 2.40 -4.00 21.68
CA SER A 61 2.25 -5.12 20.74
C SER A 61 1.82 -4.61 19.37
N ILE A 62 2.47 -5.09 18.32
CA ILE A 62 2.15 -4.77 16.92
C ILE A 62 1.99 -6.10 16.19
N THR A 63 0.81 -6.33 15.61
CA THR A 63 0.59 -7.40 14.63
C THR A 63 0.53 -6.77 13.25
N LEU A 64 1.45 -7.13 12.37
CA LEU A 64 1.52 -6.64 11.00
C LEU A 64 0.96 -7.69 10.05
N VAL A 65 -0.13 -7.34 9.37
CA VAL A 65 -0.75 -8.18 8.34
C VAL A 65 -0.06 -7.92 7.01
N LEU A 66 0.44 -8.97 6.37
CA LEU A 66 1.26 -8.92 5.16
C LEU A 66 0.68 -9.79 4.05
N ASP A 67 0.88 -9.37 2.81
CA ASP A 67 0.73 -10.26 1.67
C ASP A 67 1.83 -11.34 1.72
N ASN A 68 1.59 -12.45 1.07
CA ASN A 68 2.54 -13.58 1.06
C ASN A 68 3.62 -13.39 -0.03
N ALA A 69 4.19 -12.19 -0.14
CA ALA A 69 5.27 -11.93 -1.10
C ALA A 69 6.61 -12.53 -0.61
N PRO A 70 7.42 -13.12 -1.51
CA PRO A 70 8.66 -13.81 -1.12
C PRO A 70 9.63 -12.97 -0.27
N TYR A 71 9.77 -11.68 -0.60
CA TYR A 71 10.66 -10.77 0.14
C TYR A 71 10.13 -10.39 1.54
N GLN A 72 8.82 -10.55 1.79
CA GLN A 72 8.18 -10.35 3.10
C GLN A 72 8.26 -11.62 3.96
N HIS A 73 8.21 -12.80 3.33
CA HIS A 73 8.16 -14.11 3.99
C HIS A 73 9.56 -14.76 4.12
N CYS A 74 10.62 -14.02 3.89
CA CYS A 74 11.98 -14.56 4.05
C CYS A 74 12.39 -14.61 5.52
N ARG A 75 13.29 -15.55 5.85
CA ARG A 75 13.81 -15.77 7.22
C ARG A 75 14.35 -14.48 7.85
N ARG A 76 15.07 -13.66 7.07
CA ARG A 76 15.64 -12.39 7.53
C ARG A 76 14.56 -11.46 8.12
N VAL A 77 13.42 -11.29 7.41
CA VAL A 77 12.32 -10.42 7.87
C VAL A 77 11.63 -11.00 9.09
N ILE A 78 11.37 -12.31 9.09
CA ILE A 78 10.72 -13.00 10.21
C ILE A 78 11.56 -12.89 11.49
N ASP A 79 12.87 -13.16 11.40
CA ASP A 79 13.75 -13.08 12.56
C ASP A 79 13.92 -11.63 13.03
N TYR A 80 14.01 -10.68 12.09
CA TYR A 80 14.09 -9.25 12.41
C TYR A 80 12.82 -8.73 13.12
N ALA A 81 11.64 -9.11 12.64
CA ALA A 81 10.38 -8.74 13.28
C ALA A 81 10.31 -9.21 14.74
N LYS A 82 10.79 -10.43 15.03
CA LYS A 82 10.89 -10.94 16.41
C LYS A 82 11.76 -10.06 17.30
N THR A 83 12.93 -9.60 16.81
CA THR A 83 13.80 -8.69 17.58
C THR A 83 13.16 -7.35 17.86
N ARG A 84 12.16 -6.95 17.06
CA ARG A 84 11.38 -5.72 17.21
C ARG A 84 10.07 -5.95 17.95
N ASN A 85 9.80 -7.15 18.48
CA ASN A 85 8.53 -7.51 19.11
C ASN A 85 7.32 -7.18 18.22
N ILE A 86 7.43 -7.53 16.92
CA ILE A 86 6.38 -7.39 15.91
C ILE A 86 5.98 -8.78 15.45
N GLU A 87 4.70 -9.09 15.60
CA GLU A 87 4.10 -10.30 15.07
C GLU A 87 3.77 -10.13 13.59
N LEU A 88 4.13 -11.11 12.77
CA LEU A 88 3.80 -11.12 11.34
C LEU A 88 2.66 -12.12 11.08
N LEU A 89 1.58 -11.64 10.49
CA LEU A 89 0.44 -12.44 10.04
C LEU A 89 0.38 -12.40 8.51
N PHE A 90 0.61 -13.54 7.86
CA PHE A 90 0.56 -13.65 6.41
C PHE A 90 -0.82 -14.03 5.92
N LEU A 91 -1.35 -13.24 4.98
CA LEU A 91 -2.62 -13.54 4.33
C LEU A 91 -2.48 -14.74 3.41
N PRO A 92 -3.57 -15.49 3.17
CA PRO A 92 -3.58 -16.52 2.14
C PRO A 92 -3.19 -15.94 0.78
N GLY A 93 -2.55 -16.75 -0.06
CA GLY A 93 -2.24 -16.34 -1.43
C GLY A 93 -3.49 -15.90 -2.19
N TYR A 94 -3.33 -14.95 -3.12
CA TYR A 94 -4.40 -14.43 -3.97
C TYR A 94 -5.61 -13.83 -3.24
N SER A 95 -5.42 -13.29 -2.05
CA SER A 95 -6.50 -12.69 -1.24
C SER A 95 -6.34 -11.18 -1.01
N PRO A 96 -6.17 -10.36 -2.07
CA PRO A 96 -5.96 -8.91 -1.94
C PRO A 96 -7.18 -8.19 -1.34
N ASN A 97 -8.38 -8.79 -1.46
CA ASN A 97 -9.61 -8.28 -0.85
C ASN A 97 -9.57 -8.27 0.68
N LEU A 98 -8.72 -9.09 1.30
CA LEU A 98 -8.51 -9.15 2.75
C LEU A 98 -7.47 -8.14 3.24
N ASN A 99 -6.71 -7.52 2.31
CA ASN A 99 -5.71 -6.52 2.66
C ASN A 99 -6.29 -5.11 2.58
N LEU A 100 -6.43 -4.47 3.74
CA LEU A 100 -7.03 -3.13 3.84
C LEU A 100 -6.23 -2.07 3.09
N ILE A 101 -4.91 -2.20 3.03
CA ILE A 101 -4.04 -1.23 2.36
C ILE A 101 -4.26 -1.19 0.84
N GLU A 102 -4.76 -2.28 0.23
CA GLU A 102 -5.09 -2.30 -1.19
C GLU A 102 -6.20 -1.28 -1.54
N ARG A 103 -7.15 -1.08 -0.64
CA ARG A 103 -8.19 -0.04 -0.80
C ARG A 103 -7.57 1.36 -0.74
N LEU A 104 -6.58 1.56 0.13
CA LEU A 104 -5.83 2.81 0.19
C LEU A 104 -5.06 3.06 -1.10
N TRP A 105 -4.36 2.06 -1.66
CA TRP A 105 -3.64 2.22 -2.92
C TRP A 105 -4.58 2.57 -4.09
N LYS A 106 -5.77 2.01 -4.13
CA LYS A 106 -6.79 2.39 -5.11
C LYS A 106 -7.22 3.85 -4.94
N PHE A 107 -7.41 4.30 -3.70
CA PHE A 107 -7.73 5.69 -3.40
C PHE A 107 -6.61 6.63 -3.84
N ILE A 108 -5.35 6.37 -3.46
CA ILE A 108 -4.19 7.17 -3.86
C ILE A 108 -4.08 7.26 -5.39
N LYS A 109 -4.21 6.14 -6.10
CA LYS A 109 -4.21 6.14 -7.56
C LYS A 109 -5.32 7.02 -8.14
N LYS A 110 -6.52 6.98 -7.56
CA LYS A 110 -7.63 7.81 -7.99
C LYS A 110 -7.37 9.30 -7.70
N ASP A 111 -6.83 9.61 -6.55
CA ASP A 111 -6.57 10.98 -6.10
C ASP A 111 -5.49 11.67 -6.93
N CYS A 112 -4.36 11.01 -7.16
CA CYS A 112 -3.22 11.67 -7.79
C CYS A 112 -2.89 11.23 -9.22
N LEU A 113 -3.45 10.12 -9.75
CA LEU A 113 -3.06 9.60 -11.07
C LEU A 113 -4.21 9.61 -12.09
N ASN A 114 -5.43 9.25 -11.69
CA ASN A 114 -6.51 9.08 -12.64
C ASN A 114 -6.90 10.40 -13.31
N GLY A 115 -6.81 10.42 -14.65
CA GLY A 115 -7.17 11.58 -15.46
C GLY A 115 -6.18 12.76 -15.34
N LYS A 116 -5.03 12.59 -14.68
CA LYS A 116 -4.00 13.62 -14.53
C LYS A 116 -2.79 13.30 -15.41
N TYR A 117 -2.24 14.32 -16.03
CA TYR A 117 -1.01 14.27 -16.81
C TYR A 117 0.09 15.05 -16.12
N TYR A 118 1.26 14.46 -15.97
CA TYR A 118 2.43 15.09 -15.39
C TYR A 118 3.53 15.20 -16.44
N PRO A 119 3.92 16.40 -16.85
CA PRO A 119 4.97 16.62 -17.86
C PRO A 119 6.32 16.02 -17.46
N THR A 120 6.62 15.97 -16.16
CA THR A 120 7.89 15.45 -15.63
C THR A 120 7.67 14.40 -14.57
N SER A 121 8.63 13.48 -14.45
CA SER A 121 8.62 12.47 -13.37
C SER A 121 8.71 13.10 -11.98
N GLN A 122 9.34 14.26 -11.86
CA GLN A 122 9.43 14.97 -10.58
C GLN A 122 8.04 15.46 -10.13
N GLN A 123 7.26 16.04 -11.04
CA GLN A 123 5.87 16.44 -10.74
C GLN A 123 4.98 15.25 -10.40
N PHE A 124 5.15 14.13 -11.13
CA PHE A 124 4.46 12.89 -10.82
C PHE A 124 4.78 12.39 -9.39
N MET A 125 6.07 12.33 -9.04
CA MET A 125 6.50 11.87 -7.71
C MET A 125 6.04 12.81 -6.61
N ALA A 126 6.09 14.13 -6.84
CA ALA A 126 5.58 15.13 -5.90
C ALA A 126 4.08 14.96 -5.65
N ALA A 127 3.29 14.71 -6.71
CA ALA A 127 1.86 14.49 -6.58
C ALA A 127 1.54 13.19 -5.81
N VAL A 128 2.30 12.12 -6.02
CA VAL A 128 2.14 10.88 -5.24
C VAL A 128 2.51 11.12 -3.78
N GLN A 129 3.63 11.80 -3.51
CA GLN A 129 4.06 12.11 -2.13
C GLN A 129 3.04 12.99 -1.42
N ASP A 130 2.53 14.03 -2.06
CA ASP A 130 1.50 14.90 -1.51
C ASP A 130 0.20 14.14 -1.18
N SER A 131 -0.21 13.19 -2.03
CA SER A 131 -1.35 12.33 -1.76
C SER A 131 -1.11 11.38 -0.58
N LEU A 132 0.10 10.81 -0.46
CA LEU A 132 0.50 9.96 0.67
C LEU A 132 0.51 10.74 1.99
N ASP A 133 1.08 11.93 2.00
CA ASP A 133 1.12 12.82 3.17
C ASP A 133 -0.30 13.24 3.59
N GLY A 134 -1.17 13.45 2.60
CA GLY A 134 -2.58 13.74 2.80
C GLY A 134 -3.36 12.64 3.52
N VAL A 135 -2.91 11.38 3.48
CA VAL A 135 -3.57 10.25 4.18
C VAL A 135 -3.71 10.52 5.67
N ASN A 136 -2.64 11.02 6.29
CA ASN A 136 -2.61 11.30 7.73
C ASN A 136 -3.25 12.65 8.11
N ALA A 137 -3.73 13.42 7.13
CA ALA A 137 -4.29 14.75 7.33
C ALA A 137 -5.63 14.91 6.57
N ARG A 138 -5.61 15.54 5.41
CA ARG A 138 -6.79 15.98 4.65
C ARG A 138 -7.70 14.85 4.17
N HIS A 139 -7.17 13.62 4.00
CA HIS A 139 -7.96 12.48 3.48
C HIS A 139 -8.64 11.65 4.57
N GLN A 140 -8.41 11.93 5.85
CA GLN A 140 -8.93 11.12 6.96
C GLN A 140 -10.45 10.93 6.92
N GLN A 141 -11.21 11.97 6.56
CA GLN A 141 -12.66 11.90 6.47
C GLN A 141 -13.12 10.97 5.34
N ALA A 142 -12.52 11.08 4.15
CA ALA A 142 -12.83 10.21 3.02
C ALA A 142 -12.45 8.75 3.29
N LEU A 143 -11.31 8.54 3.95
CA LEU A 143 -10.81 7.21 4.27
C LEU A 143 -11.61 6.51 5.38
N LYS A 144 -12.33 7.25 6.21
CA LYS A 144 -13.17 6.69 7.27
C LYS A 144 -14.26 5.76 6.74
N SER A 145 -14.88 6.10 5.62
CA SER A 145 -15.89 5.27 4.96
C SER A 145 -15.29 4.16 4.10
N LEU A 146 -14.12 4.42 3.49
CA LEU A 146 -13.47 3.49 2.57
C LEU A 146 -12.73 2.35 3.30
N LEU A 147 -12.03 2.68 4.38
CA LEU A 147 -11.18 1.76 5.14
C LEU A 147 -11.95 1.14 6.30
N THR A 148 -13.00 0.41 5.98
CA THR A 148 -13.79 -0.36 6.96
C THR A 148 -13.29 -1.80 7.01
N LEU A 149 -13.37 -2.44 8.19
CA LEU A 149 -13.02 -3.86 8.37
C LEU A 149 -14.10 -4.82 7.82
N LYS A 150 -15.06 -4.32 7.06
CA LYS A 150 -16.04 -5.14 6.35
C LYS A 150 -15.37 -5.74 5.10
N PHE A 151 -14.92 -6.97 5.23
CA PHE A 151 -14.35 -7.74 4.12
C PHE A 151 -15.43 -8.57 3.45
N GLN A 152 -15.36 -8.72 2.13
CA GLN A 152 -16.18 -9.69 1.42
C GLN A 152 -15.57 -11.08 1.71
N THR A 153 -16.30 -11.87 2.45
CA THR A 153 -16.02 -13.31 2.63
C THR A 153 -16.94 -14.07 1.69
N PHE A 154 -16.38 -14.89 0.82
CA PHE A 154 -17.15 -15.83 0.02
C PHE A 154 -17.39 -17.06 0.88
N GLN A 155 -18.61 -17.24 1.39
CA GLN A 155 -19.02 -18.51 1.99
C GLN A 155 -19.33 -19.46 0.82
N ASP A 156 -18.64 -20.59 0.82
CA ASP A 156 -18.88 -21.79 0.02
C ASP A 156 -19.31 -21.56 -1.44
N VAL A 157 -18.34 -21.45 -2.33
CA VAL A 157 -18.55 -21.82 -3.71
C VAL A 157 -18.69 -23.37 -3.74
N GLN A 158 -19.91 -23.88 -3.74
CA GLN A 158 -20.16 -25.27 -4.13
C GLN A 158 -19.59 -25.41 -5.55
N LEU A 159 -18.47 -26.12 -5.67
CA LEU A 159 -17.98 -26.57 -6.96
C LEU A 159 -19.06 -27.50 -7.51
N LEU A 160 -19.85 -27.01 -8.46
CA LEU A 160 -20.69 -27.82 -9.30
C LEU A 160 -19.72 -28.73 -10.08
N THR A 161 -19.56 -29.96 -9.57
CA THR A 161 -18.92 -31.04 -10.31
C THR A 161 -19.80 -31.32 -11.52
N ALA A 162 -19.29 -30.98 -12.72
CA ALA A 162 -19.83 -31.45 -14.00
C ALA A 162 -19.39 -32.89 -14.25
#